data_b19bf6c4e74bc015044d39de083e73a1
#
_entry.id   b19bf6c4e74bc015044d39de083e73a1
#
_cell.length_a   1.000
_cell.length_b   1.000
_cell.length_c   1.000
_cell.angle_alpha   90.00
_cell.angle_beta   90.00
_cell.angle_gamma   90.00
#
_symmetry.space_group_name_H-M   'P 1'
#
loop_
_entity.id
_entity.type
_entity.pdbx_description
1 polymer ?
#
loop_
_entity_poly.entity_id
_entity_poly.type
_entity_poly.pdbx_seq_one_letter_code
_entity_poly.pdbx_strand_id
1 'polypeptide(L)'
;MRFFIVAFCALMSVSGAQAQSRQPIAVDRIIAVVNDEAITQHELRDRMATIERQLRGRGTPLPPRDVLEKQLLERLIVDRVQMQFAKEVGLRIPDNELDIALRRIAENNRLSLAAFRDALERDGITWRRFREEIREEMTLARLREREVESRIVISDGEIDNYLAHPEQTNQSALVALGHIIIRVPEQVDPARLSRLRARAEEALVRIKGGADFGQVAASYSEAADAMAGGMLEPRPLDRLPTLYAEAVASLKPGEVSGILRSPAGFHIVKLMDRRGGDAVGGLIRQTRARHILIKVNELVSSEEARHKLAGLKERLDNGGDFAELARLYSNDLSAAKGGDLGWLYQGDTVPEFERAMDALAIGEYSQPVQSPFGWHLIQVQERKNAEAGDERKRLMARQALRERKSDEAYEDWLRQMRDRAYVEYRLEER
;
A
#
# COMPACT_ATOMS: atom_id res chain seq x y z
N MET A 1 82.09 -4.15 63.19
CA MET A 1 82.77 -3.52 62.03
C MET A 1 82.27 -4.14 60.73
N ARG A 2 81.32 -3.53 60.04
CA ARG A 2 81.05 -3.59 58.62
C ARG A 2 79.64 -2.91 58.39
N PHE A 3 79.71 -1.73 57.81
CA PHE A 3 78.55 -0.95 57.40
C PHE A 3 77.87 -1.60 56.20
N PHE A 4 76.54 -1.71 56.23
CA PHE A 4 75.70 -1.94 55.02
C PHE A 4 74.81 -0.74 54.82
N ILE A 5 75.10 0.00 53.74
CA ILE A 5 74.32 1.09 53.25
C ILE A 5 73.19 0.46 52.40
N VAL A 6 71.97 0.66 52.82
CA VAL A 6 70.75 0.31 52.03
C VAL A 6 70.33 1.56 51.27
N ALA A 7 70.52 1.50 49.94
CA ALA A 7 70.04 2.53 49.03
C ALA A 7 68.53 2.33 48.78
N PHE A 8 67.68 3.34 49.14
CA PHE A 8 66.25 3.33 48.93
C PHE A 8 66.00 3.97 47.57
N CYS A 9 65.70 3.15 46.50
CA CYS A 9 65.21 3.63 45.19
C CYS A 9 63.71 3.96 45.26
N ALA A 10 63.37 5.20 45.26
CA ALA A 10 62.03 5.66 45.10
C ALA A 10 61.60 5.54 43.63
N LEU A 11 60.73 4.55 43.30
CA LEU A 11 60.05 4.44 42.01
C LEU A 11 58.92 5.53 41.96
N MET A 12 59.11 6.56 41.20
CA MET A 12 58.04 7.46 40.81
C MET A 12 57.17 6.77 39.73
N SER A 13 55.97 6.35 40.12
CA SER A 13 54.95 5.88 39.20
C SER A 13 54.32 7.09 38.49
N VAL A 14 54.73 7.33 37.27
CA VAL A 14 54.08 8.32 36.40
C VAL A 14 52.74 7.68 35.95
N SER A 15 51.64 8.09 36.62
CA SER A 15 50.27 7.78 36.15
C SER A 15 50.00 8.58 34.90
N GLY A 16 50.16 7.95 33.73
CA GLY A 16 49.75 8.52 32.46
C GLY A 16 48.22 8.67 32.46
N ALA A 17 47.75 9.89 32.60
CA ALA A 17 46.35 10.22 32.33
C ALA A 17 46.09 9.94 30.85
N GLN A 18 45.45 8.82 30.52
CA GLN A 18 44.88 8.58 29.21
C GLN A 18 43.74 9.59 29.01
N ALA A 19 44.00 10.64 28.29
CA ALA A 19 42.97 11.49 27.76
C ALA A 19 42.09 10.63 26.83
N GLN A 20 40.93 10.19 27.33
CA GLN A 20 39.89 9.64 26.45
C GLN A 20 39.59 10.68 25.40
N SER A 21 40.03 10.44 24.18
CA SER A 21 39.64 11.22 23.02
C SER A 21 38.12 11.08 22.91
N ARG A 22 37.37 12.11 23.36
CA ARG A 22 35.96 12.23 23.04
C ARG A 22 35.91 12.25 21.54
N GLN A 23 35.44 11.16 20.93
CA GLN A 23 35.09 11.18 19.51
C GLN A 23 34.14 12.34 19.30
N PRO A 24 34.41 13.24 18.35
CA PRO A 24 33.51 14.34 18.08
C PRO A 24 32.14 13.75 17.77
N ILE A 25 31.12 14.12 18.54
CA ILE A 25 29.75 13.82 18.22
C ILE A 25 29.51 14.52 16.87
N ALA A 26 29.36 13.73 15.81
CA ALA A 26 29.06 14.27 14.51
C ALA A 26 27.74 15.06 14.63
N VAL A 27 27.85 16.38 14.56
CA VAL A 27 26.66 17.26 14.55
C VAL A 27 25.87 16.92 13.30
N ASP A 28 24.60 16.56 13.47
CA ASP A 28 23.74 16.23 12.34
C ASP A 28 23.55 17.49 11.47
N ARG A 29 23.72 17.32 10.16
CA ARG A 29 23.71 18.42 9.21
C ARG A 29 22.30 18.59 8.64
N ILE A 30 21.80 19.82 8.59
CA ILE A 30 20.56 20.15 7.87
C ILE A 30 20.85 20.13 6.37
N ILE A 31 20.08 19.36 5.61
CA ILE A 31 20.20 19.21 4.15
C ILE A 31 19.06 19.87 3.38
N ALA A 32 17.91 20.06 4.03
CA ALA A 32 16.82 20.86 3.51
C ALA A 32 16.04 21.49 4.66
N VAL A 33 15.38 22.61 4.37
CA VAL A 33 14.38 23.24 5.25
C VAL A 33 13.07 23.27 4.50
N VAL A 34 12.00 22.76 5.13
CA VAL A 34 10.65 22.70 4.58
C VAL A 34 9.75 23.53 5.48
N ASN A 35 9.34 24.70 5.02
CA ASN A 35 8.67 25.72 5.82
C ASN A 35 9.50 26.05 7.08
N ASP A 36 9.09 25.57 8.25
CA ASP A 36 9.73 25.80 9.55
C ASP A 36 10.44 24.54 10.11
N GLU A 37 10.45 23.42 9.38
CA GLU A 37 11.06 22.17 9.83
C GLU A 37 12.28 21.79 8.99
N ALA A 38 13.32 21.27 9.66
CA ALA A 38 14.55 20.82 9.02
C ALA A 38 14.47 19.32 8.68
N ILE A 39 15.05 18.95 7.54
CA ILE A 39 15.41 17.57 7.19
C ILE A 39 16.92 17.43 7.36
N THR A 40 17.33 16.40 8.09
CA THR A 40 18.73 16.19 8.42
C THR A 40 19.40 15.10 7.56
N GLN A 41 20.73 15.16 7.51
CA GLN A 41 21.54 14.15 6.82
C GLN A 41 21.36 12.74 7.44
N HIS A 42 21.15 12.68 8.76
CA HIS A 42 20.94 11.42 9.46
C HIS A 42 19.60 10.80 9.02
N GLU A 43 18.53 11.58 9.00
CA GLU A 43 17.22 11.16 8.54
C GLU A 43 17.25 10.61 7.11
N LEU A 44 17.93 11.30 6.20
CA LEU A 44 18.10 10.84 4.82
C LEU A 44 18.90 9.53 4.74
N ARG A 45 20.00 9.41 5.49
CA ARG A 45 20.82 8.17 5.52
C ARG A 45 20.03 6.98 6.05
N ASP A 46 19.24 7.17 7.08
CA ASP A 46 18.38 6.13 7.65
C ASP A 46 17.35 5.66 6.65
N ARG A 47 16.72 6.61 5.95
CA ARG A 47 15.76 6.30 4.89
C ARG A 47 16.43 5.56 3.73
N MET A 48 17.62 6.01 3.31
CA MET A 48 18.42 5.32 2.29
C MET A 48 18.70 3.87 2.67
N ALA A 49 19.19 3.62 3.89
CA ALA A 49 19.48 2.26 4.35
C ALA A 49 18.27 1.34 4.34
N THR A 50 17.09 1.88 4.66
CA THR A 50 15.82 1.13 4.61
C THR A 50 15.45 0.78 3.17
N ILE A 51 15.48 1.75 2.26
CA ILE A 51 15.13 1.56 0.85
C ILE A 51 16.14 0.63 0.14
N GLU A 52 17.43 0.77 0.41
CA GLU A 52 18.44 -0.14 -0.15
C GLU A 52 18.18 -1.60 0.24
N ARG A 53 17.78 -1.86 1.50
CA ARG A 53 17.39 -3.20 1.95
C ARG A 53 16.15 -3.72 1.22
N GLN A 54 15.13 -2.88 1.06
CA GLN A 54 13.89 -3.23 0.36
C GLN A 54 14.13 -3.56 -1.12
N LEU A 55 14.89 -2.72 -1.84
CA LEU A 55 15.22 -2.95 -3.25
C LEU A 55 16.03 -4.22 -3.44
N ARG A 56 17.07 -4.46 -2.60
CA ARG A 56 17.84 -5.69 -2.62
C ARG A 56 16.98 -6.94 -2.33
N GLY A 57 16.08 -6.84 -1.36
CA GLY A 57 15.16 -7.94 -1.01
C GLY A 57 14.20 -8.31 -2.15
N ARG A 58 13.90 -7.36 -3.05
CA ARG A 58 13.08 -7.57 -4.26
C ARG A 58 13.91 -7.94 -5.51
N GLY A 59 15.24 -7.99 -5.38
CA GLY A 59 16.13 -8.23 -6.53
C GLY A 59 16.20 -7.05 -7.52
N THR A 60 15.72 -5.86 -7.13
CA THR A 60 15.76 -4.66 -7.96
C THR A 60 17.15 -4.03 -7.88
N PRO A 61 17.84 -3.78 -9.01
CA PRO A 61 19.14 -3.12 -9.02
C PRO A 61 19.07 -1.72 -8.39
N LEU A 62 20.05 -1.37 -7.56
CA LEU A 62 20.08 -0.05 -6.92
C LEU A 62 20.41 1.04 -7.95
N PRO A 63 19.73 2.20 -7.89
CA PRO A 63 20.14 3.39 -8.62
C PRO A 63 21.52 3.88 -8.17
N PRO A 64 22.21 4.74 -8.95
CA PRO A 64 23.36 5.49 -8.48
C PRO A 64 23.04 6.22 -7.18
N ARG A 65 23.99 6.22 -6.25
CA ARG A 65 23.75 6.70 -4.89
C ARG A 65 23.30 8.16 -4.82
N ASP A 66 23.89 9.02 -5.63
CA ASP A 66 23.53 10.44 -5.73
C ASP A 66 22.12 10.65 -6.28
N VAL A 67 21.68 9.81 -7.20
CA VAL A 67 20.31 9.80 -7.73
C VAL A 67 19.33 9.35 -6.65
N LEU A 68 19.63 8.25 -5.96
CA LEU A 68 18.79 7.74 -4.87
C LEU A 68 18.68 8.77 -3.73
N GLU A 69 19.78 9.43 -3.37
CA GLU A 69 19.83 10.48 -2.35
C GLU A 69 18.90 11.65 -2.71
N LYS A 70 18.94 12.13 -3.94
CA LYS A 70 18.06 13.20 -4.42
C LYS A 70 16.59 12.80 -4.42
N GLN A 71 16.27 11.61 -4.93
CA GLN A 71 14.88 11.12 -4.97
C GLN A 71 14.29 10.94 -3.57
N LEU A 72 15.08 10.40 -2.64
CA LEU A 72 14.64 10.24 -1.26
C LEU A 72 14.48 11.57 -0.54
N LEU A 73 15.35 12.54 -0.82
CA LEU A 73 15.19 13.88 -0.26
C LEU A 73 13.88 14.53 -0.74
N GLU A 74 13.57 14.47 -2.04
CA GLU A 74 12.28 14.97 -2.55
C GLU A 74 11.10 14.26 -1.90
N ARG A 75 11.19 12.96 -1.70
CA ARG A 75 10.15 12.19 -1.00
C ARG A 75 9.98 12.66 0.44
N LEU A 76 11.07 12.81 1.19
CA LEU A 76 11.03 13.32 2.56
C LEU A 76 10.44 14.73 2.64
N ILE A 77 10.72 15.60 1.64
CA ILE A 77 10.13 16.93 1.54
C ILE A 77 8.61 16.82 1.37
N VAL A 78 8.13 16.00 0.44
CA VAL A 78 6.69 15.84 0.19
C VAL A 78 5.99 15.24 1.42
N ASP A 79 6.56 14.24 2.06
CA ASP A 79 6.01 13.64 3.27
C ASP A 79 5.98 14.66 4.42
N ARG A 80 7.04 15.51 4.58
CA ARG A 80 7.10 16.59 5.57
C ARG A 80 6.00 17.62 5.36
N VAL A 81 5.78 18.06 4.12
CA VAL A 81 4.71 19.02 3.77
C VAL A 81 3.34 18.45 4.15
N GLN A 82 3.09 17.20 3.83
CA GLN A 82 1.82 16.53 4.17
C GLN A 82 1.64 16.43 5.70
N MET A 83 2.69 16.04 6.44
CA MET A 83 2.64 15.91 7.90
C MET A 83 2.42 17.27 8.59
N GLN A 84 3.04 18.34 8.10
CA GLN A 84 2.79 19.70 8.58
C GLN A 84 1.34 20.10 8.38
N PHE A 85 0.81 19.86 7.18
CA PHE A 85 -0.59 20.16 6.88
C PHE A 85 -1.56 19.32 7.74
N ALA A 86 -1.27 18.03 7.94
CA ALA A 86 -2.08 17.19 8.84
C ALA A 86 -2.12 17.77 10.25
N LYS A 87 -0.99 18.27 10.76
CA LYS A 87 -0.87 18.91 12.08
C LYS A 87 -1.63 20.24 12.13
N GLU A 88 -1.54 21.05 11.08
CA GLU A 88 -2.24 22.34 10.93
C GLU A 88 -3.76 22.16 10.97
N VAL A 89 -4.29 21.14 10.25
CA VAL A 89 -5.74 20.83 10.25
C VAL A 89 -6.20 20.02 11.44
N GLY A 90 -5.31 19.79 12.43
CA GLY A 90 -5.62 19.08 13.68
C GLY A 90 -5.84 17.57 13.54
N LEU A 91 -5.37 16.97 12.45
CA LEU A 91 -5.49 15.53 12.23
C LEU A 91 -4.48 14.78 13.12
N ARG A 92 -4.97 13.82 13.90
CA ARG A 92 -4.15 13.00 14.80
C ARG A 92 -4.65 11.56 14.78
N ILE A 93 -3.73 10.64 14.95
CA ILE A 93 -4.02 9.21 15.14
C ILE A 93 -3.92 8.91 16.63
N PRO A 94 -5.01 8.56 17.31
CA PRO A 94 -5.01 8.17 18.73
C PRO A 94 -4.22 6.88 18.97
N ASP A 95 -3.63 6.73 20.16
CA ASP A 95 -2.83 5.54 20.50
C ASP A 95 -3.60 4.22 20.42
N ASN A 96 -4.88 4.23 20.79
CA ASN A 96 -5.72 3.04 20.71
C ASN A 96 -5.92 2.55 19.26
N GLU A 97 -6.07 3.46 18.31
CA GLU A 97 -6.17 3.10 16.88
C GLU A 97 -4.84 2.57 16.35
N LEU A 98 -3.73 3.21 16.72
CA LEU A 98 -2.39 2.73 16.38
C LEU A 98 -2.14 1.32 16.94
N ASP A 99 -2.52 1.07 18.20
CA ASP A 99 -2.34 -0.25 18.81
C ASP A 99 -3.18 -1.35 18.14
N ILE A 100 -4.36 -1.00 17.62
CA ILE A 100 -5.18 -1.92 16.81
C ILE A 100 -4.46 -2.23 15.48
N ALA A 101 -3.95 -1.21 14.81
CA ALA A 101 -3.21 -1.39 13.55
C ALA A 101 -1.96 -2.26 13.74
N LEU A 102 -1.18 -2.00 14.80
CA LEU A 102 0.03 -2.78 15.12
C LEU A 102 -0.29 -4.26 15.43
N ARG A 103 -1.36 -4.54 16.16
CA ARG A 103 -1.82 -5.92 16.38
C ARG A 103 -2.17 -6.61 15.07
N ARG A 104 -2.92 -5.93 14.19
CA ARG A 104 -3.29 -6.47 12.87
C ARG A 104 -2.05 -6.77 12.01
N ILE A 105 -1.05 -5.88 12.04
CA ILE A 105 0.22 -6.11 11.32
C ILE A 105 0.93 -7.36 11.87
N ALA A 106 1.00 -7.53 13.19
CA ALA A 106 1.60 -8.71 13.80
C ALA A 106 0.83 -10.00 13.41
N GLU A 107 -0.50 -9.99 13.47
CA GLU A 107 -1.38 -11.10 13.09
C GLU A 107 -1.22 -11.48 11.61
N ASN A 108 -1.14 -10.49 10.71
CA ASN A 108 -0.89 -10.73 9.29
C ASN A 108 0.46 -11.41 9.04
N ASN A 109 1.44 -11.16 9.91
CA ASN A 109 2.74 -11.84 9.91
C ASN A 109 2.71 -13.18 10.70
N ARG A 110 1.55 -13.60 11.18
CA ARG A 110 1.35 -14.83 11.98
C ARG A 110 2.16 -14.83 13.28
N LEU A 111 2.33 -13.67 13.89
CA LEU A 111 3.07 -13.47 15.13
C LEU A 111 2.16 -12.83 16.19
N SER A 112 2.44 -13.13 17.47
CA SER A 112 1.92 -12.29 18.55
C SER A 112 2.60 -10.92 18.52
N LEU A 113 1.96 -9.88 19.08
CA LEU A 113 2.55 -8.55 19.13
C LEU A 113 3.94 -8.53 19.82
N ALA A 114 4.12 -9.34 20.87
CA ALA A 114 5.40 -9.49 21.57
C ALA A 114 6.46 -10.11 20.65
N ALA A 115 6.15 -11.24 20.00
CA ALA A 115 7.07 -11.90 19.07
C ALA A 115 7.41 -11.02 17.86
N PHE A 116 6.46 -10.22 17.38
CA PHE A 116 6.67 -9.27 16.31
C PHE A 116 7.63 -8.15 16.72
N ARG A 117 7.45 -7.59 17.92
CA ARG A 117 8.38 -6.61 18.51
C ARG A 117 9.79 -7.17 18.62
N ASP A 118 9.95 -8.39 19.16
CA ASP A 118 11.26 -9.03 19.30
C ASP A 118 11.92 -9.29 17.93
N ALA A 119 11.13 -9.57 16.89
CA ALA A 119 11.63 -9.72 15.53
C ALA A 119 12.18 -8.39 14.97
N LEU A 120 11.43 -7.29 15.13
CA LEU A 120 11.87 -5.95 14.72
C LEU A 120 13.17 -5.54 15.42
N GLU A 121 13.28 -5.76 16.73
CA GLU A 121 14.46 -5.40 17.52
C GLU A 121 15.71 -6.22 17.10
N ARG A 122 15.52 -7.49 16.72
CA ARG A 122 16.59 -8.32 16.13
C ARG A 122 17.08 -7.80 14.78
N ASP A 123 16.17 -7.22 13.99
CA ASP A 123 16.47 -6.59 12.71
C ASP A 123 17.01 -5.16 12.86
N GLY A 124 17.22 -4.69 14.10
CA GLY A 124 17.76 -3.38 14.42
C GLY A 124 16.75 -2.24 14.32
N ILE A 125 15.45 -2.55 14.26
CA ILE A 125 14.36 -1.56 14.24
C ILE A 125 13.79 -1.44 15.66
N THR A 126 13.93 -0.27 16.28
CA THR A 126 13.36 -0.05 17.62
C THR A 126 11.83 0.01 17.53
N TRP A 127 11.16 -0.58 18.53
CA TRP A 127 9.69 -0.56 18.62
C TRP A 127 9.11 0.86 18.54
N ARG A 128 9.75 1.84 19.20
CA ARG A 128 9.34 3.24 19.17
C ARG A 128 9.35 3.81 17.75
N ARG A 129 10.44 3.56 17.00
CA ARG A 129 10.57 4.03 15.62
C ARG A 129 9.49 3.42 14.74
N PHE A 130 9.30 2.12 14.83
CA PHE A 130 8.26 1.41 14.06
C PHE A 130 6.85 1.97 14.35
N ARG A 131 6.52 2.22 15.63
CA ARG A 131 5.23 2.83 16.00
C ARG A 131 5.03 4.19 15.36
N GLU A 132 6.04 5.04 15.34
CA GLU A 132 5.94 6.37 14.73
C GLU A 132 5.83 6.27 13.19
N GLU A 133 6.56 5.38 12.53
CA GLU A 133 6.43 5.12 11.10
C GLU A 133 4.99 4.70 10.73
N ILE A 134 4.39 3.78 11.48
CA ILE A 134 2.98 3.38 11.26
C ILE A 134 2.02 4.53 11.55
N ARG A 135 2.27 5.35 12.58
CA ARG A 135 1.46 6.54 12.88
C ARG A 135 1.50 7.55 11.73
N GLU A 136 2.66 7.79 11.17
CA GLU A 136 2.84 8.66 10.01
C GLU A 136 2.08 8.12 8.80
N GLU A 137 2.23 6.82 8.48
CA GLU A 137 1.48 6.18 7.38
C GLU A 137 -0.04 6.31 7.57
N MET A 138 -0.54 6.04 8.77
CA MET A 138 -1.97 6.19 9.08
C MET A 138 -2.42 7.65 8.96
N THR A 139 -1.56 8.60 9.36
CA THR A 139 -1.86 10.04 9.24
C THR A 139 -1.96 10.45 7.79
N LEU A 140 -1.01 10.03 6.94
CA LEU A 140 -1.01 10.33 5.51
C LEU A 140 -2.22 9.69 4.80
N ALA A 141 -2.54 8.45 5.14
CA ALA A 141 -3.72 7.76 4.59
C ALA A 141 -5.02 8.49 4.95
N ARG A 142 -5.20 8.88 6.21
CA ARG A 142 -6.39 9.64 6.68
C ARG A 142 -6.45 11.05 6.08
N LEU A 143 -5.29 11.67 5.87
CA LEU A 143 -5.20 12.96 5.21
C LEU A 143 -5.66 12.86 3.75
N ARG A 144 -5.21 11.84 3.02
CA ARG A 144 -5.66 11.55 1.66
C ARG A 144 -7.17 11.33 1.62
N GLU A 145 -7.71 10.50 2.50
CA GLU A 145 -9.14 10.25 2.59
C GLU A 145 -9.93 11.54 2.79
N ARG A 146 -9.49 12.38 3.77
CA ARG A 146 -10.19 13.62 4.12
C ARG A 146 -10.08 14.71 3.05
N GLU A 147 -8.89 14.93 2.50
CA GLU A 147 -8.62 16.09 1.64
C GLU A 147 -8.85 15.79 0.16
N VAL A 148 -8.82 14.52 -0.23
CA VAL A 148 -8.98 14.09 -1.62
C VAL A 148 -10.24 13.25 -1.79
N GLU A 149 -10.30 12.07 -1.18
CA GLU A 149 -11.31 11.06 -1.50
C GLU A 149 -12.73 11.48 -1.08
N SER A 150 -12.86 12.17 0.07
CA SER A 150 -14.16 12.68 0.54
C SER A 150 -14.73 13.79 -0.34
N ARG A 151 -13.90 14.46 -1.15
CA ARG A 151 -14.32 15.55 -2.05
C ARG A 151 -14.69 15.08 -3.44
N ILE A 152 -14.50 13.78 -3.73
CA ILE A 152 -14.83 13.22 -5.03
C ILE A 152 -16.33 13.01 -5.14
N VAL A 153 -16.93 13.74 -6.05
CA VAL A 153 -18.34 13.60 -6.41
C VAL A 153 -18.44 12.94 -7.78
N ILE A 154 -19.29 11.91 -7.88
CA ILE A 154 -19.61 11.24 -9.13
C ILE A 154 -21.07 11.53 -9.43
N SER A 155 -21.31 12.27 -10.50
CA SER A 155 -22.65 12.62 -10.96
C SER A 155 -23.32 11.46 -11.71
N ASP A 156 -24.65 11.47 -11.76
CA ASP A 156 -25.39 10.48 -12.54
C ASP A 156 -25.09 10.58 -14.04
N GLY A 157 -24.86 11.79 -14.56
CA GLY A 157 -24.45 11.98 -15.96
C GLY A 157 -23.11 11.34 -16.31
N GLU A 158 -22.15 11.33 -15.37
CA GLU A 158 -20.87 10.62 -15.55
C GLU A 158 -21.07 9.11 -15.55
N ILE A 159 -21.96 8.61 -14.68
CA ILE A 159 -22.33 7.19 -14.65
C ILE A 159 -22.98 6.78 -15.97
N ASP A 160 -23.96 7.57 -16.45
CA ASP A 160 -24.66 7.28 -17.71
C ASP A 160 -23.70 7.31 -18.90
N ASN A 161 -22.80 8.29 -18.95
CA ASN A 161 -21.77 8.37 -19.98
C ASN A 161 -20.80 7.16 -19.94
N TYR A 162 -20.39 6.77 -18.75
CA TYR A 162 -19.54 5.59 -18.54
C TYR A 162 -20.23 4.30 -19.03
N LEU A 163 -21.49 4.10 -18.71
CA LEU A 163 -22.26 2.92 -19.12
C LEU A 163 -22.62 2.92 -20.60
N ALA A 164 -22.68 4.08 -21.25
CA ALA A 164 -22.94 4.21 -22.68
C ALA A 164 -21.75 3.80 -23.57
N HIS A 165 -20.54 3.67 -23.01
CA HIS A 165 -19.31 3.34 -23.75
C HIS A 165 -18.68 2.02 -23.25
N PRO A 166 -19.36 0.89 -23.44
CA PRO A 166 -18.89 -0.41 -22.91
C PRO A 166 -17.56 -0.88 -23.51
N GLU A 167 -17.18 -0.42 -24.69
CA GLU A 167 -15.88 -0.70 -25.31
C GLU A 167 -14.71 -0.07 -24.53
N GLN A 168 -14.92 1.02 -23.83
CA GLN A 168 -13.93 1.64 -22.91
C GLN A 168 -13.88 0.93 -21.56
N THR A 169 -14.87 0.07 -21.30
CA THR A 169 -15.07 -0.63 -20.05
C THR A 169 -14.81 -2.12 -20.18
N ASN A 170 -13.83 -2.54 -21.00
CA ASN A 170 -13.45 -3.98 -21.07
C ASN A 170 -12.95 -4.45 -19.68
N GLN A 171 -13.94 -4.61 -18.80
CA GLN A 171 -13.95 -4.44 -17.35
C GLN A 171 -13.36 -5.62 -16.61
N SER A 172 -13.16 -6.73 -17.29
CA SER A 172 -12.74 -7.98 -16.65
C SER A 172 -11.24 -8.23 -16.69
N ALA A 173 -10.49 -7.42 -17.42
CA ALA A 173 -9.03 -7.56 -17.45
C ALA A 173 -8.41 -6.94 -16.20
N LEU A 174 -7.84 -7.80 -15.35
CA LEU A 174 -6.98 -7.38 -14.25
C LEU A 174 -5.60 -7.07 -14.83
N VAL A 175 -5.12 -5.86 -14.65
CA VAL A 175 -3.82 -5.40 -15.14
C VAL A 175 -2.89 -5.02 -14.01
N ALA A 176 -1.64 -5.46 -14.12
CA ALA A 176 -0.54 -5.03 -13.27
C ALA A 176 0.31 -4.04 -14.07
N LEU A 177 0.58 -2.86 -13.51
CA LEU A 177 1.31 -1.79 -14.18
C LEU A 177 2.56 -1.40 -13.39
N GLY A 178 3.59 -1.01 -14.13
CA GLY A 178 4.66 -0.16 -13.65
C GLY A 178 4.39 1.28 -14.06
N HIS A 179 4.64 2.23 -13.16
CA HIS A 179 4.36 3.65 -13.37
C HIS A 179 5.55 4.53 -13.00
N ILE A 180 5.85 5.51 -13.81
CA ILE A 180 6.82 6.57 -13.56
C ILE A 180 6.13 7.92 -13.79
N ILE A 181 6.24 8.83 -12.83
CA ILE A 181 5.82 10.21 -12.98
C ILE A 181 6.99 11.16 -12.78
N ILE A 182 7.11 12.14 -13.66
CA ILE A 182 7.97 13.31 -13.51
C ILE A 182 7.05 14.51 -13.37
N ARG A 183 6.92 15.03 -12.16
CA ARG A 183 5.98 16.10 -11.84
C ARG A 183 6.36 17.40 -12.53
N VAL A 184 5.34 18.13 -12.95
CA VAL A 184 5.47 19.46 -13.52
C VAL A 184 4.77 20.44 -12.60
N PRO A 185 5.49 21.42 -12.01
CA PRO A 185 4.89 22.46 -11.19
C PRO A 185 3.78 23.21 -11.91
N GLU A 186 2.83 23.76 -11.15
CA GLU A 186 1.71 24.52 -11.71
C GLU A 186 2.17 25.75 -12.49
N GLN A 187 3.17 26.44 -11.92
CA GLN A 187 3.85 27.54 -12.58
C GLN A 187 5.26 27.10 -12.98
N VAL A 188 5.44 26.84 -14.28
CA VAL A 188 6.69 26.36 -14.85
C VAL A 188 7.07 27.21 -16.07
N ASP A 189 8.30 27.69 -16.12
CA ASP A 189 8.84 28.34 -17.31
C ASP A 189 9.13 27.33 -18.44
N PRO A 190 9.14 27.77 -19.71
CA PRO A 190 9.35 26.87 -20.83
C PRO A 190 10.69 26.11 -20.81
N ALA A 191 11.73 26.70 -20.27
CA ALA A 191 13.05 26.06 -20.19
C ALA A 191 13.04 24.93 -19.15
N ARG A 192 12.41 25.14 -18.00
CA ARG A 192 12.22 24.11 -16.99
C ARG A 192 11.30 22.98 -17.49
N LEU A 193 10.21 23.33 -18.17
CA LEU A 193 9.29 22.33 -18.76
C LEU A 193 10.04 21.46 -19.78
N SER A 194 10.89 22.06 -20.62
CA SER A 194 11.73 21.33 -21.59
C SER A 194 12.69 20.36 -20.90
N ARG A 195 13.32 20.78 -19.79
CA ARG A 195 14.21 19.91 -19.01
C ARG A 195 13.47 18.74 -18.36
N LEU A 196 12.27 18.98 -17.83
CA LEU A 196 11.45 17.90 -17.25
C LEU A 196 11.01 16.89 -18.32
N ARG A 197 10.65 17.39 -19.50
CA ARG A 197 10.34 16.53 -20.65
C ARG A 197 11.56 15.71 -21.08
N ALA A 198 12.73 16.33 -21.23
CA ALA A 198 13.97 15.64 -21.56
C ALA A 198 14.32 14.54 -20.55
N ARG A 199 14.05 14.78 -19.25
CA ARG A 199 14.21 13.76 -18.19
C ARG A 199 13.27 12.59 -18.39
N ALA A 200 12.02 12.82 -18.82
CA ALA A 200 11.08 11.75 -19.14
C ALA A 200 11.52 10.97 -20.39
N GLU A 201 12.05 11.67 -21.41
CA GLU A 201 12.59 11.04 -22.61
C GLU A 201 13.80 10.17 -22.30
N GLU A 202 14.71 10.63 -21.43
CA GLU A 202 15.86 9.83 -20.97
C GLU A 202 15.41 8.55 -20.24
N ALA A 203 14.45 8.67 -19.32
CA ALA A 203 13.89 7.50 -18.62
C ALA A 203 13.29 6.49 -19.61
N LEU A 204 12.51 6.96 -20.60
CA LEU A 204 11.92 6.10 -21.62
C LEU A 204 12.97 5.42 -22.49
N VAL A 205 14.01 6.14 -22.90
CA VAL A 205 15.14 5.59 -23.68
C VAL A 205 15.84 4.48 -22.91
N ARG A 206 16.10 4.67 -21.62
CA ARG A 206 16.71 3.65 -20.76
C ARG A 206 15.86 2.38 -20.68
N ILE A 207 14.55 2.52 -20.48
CA ILE A 207 13.63 1.38 -20.41
C ILE A 207 13.60 0.64 -21.74
N LYS A 208 13.49 1.35 -22.86
CA LYS A 208 13.53 0.77 -24.22
C LYS A 208 14.87 0.13 -24.55
N GLY A 209 15.96 0.62 -23.96
CA GLY A 209 17.30 0.04 -24.01
C GLY A 209 17.52 -1.20 -23.16
N GLY A 210 16.47 -1.68 -22.47
CA GLY A 210 16.53 -2.90 -21.65
C GLY A 210 16.90 -2.69 -20.19
N ALA A 211 16.98 -1.44 -19.70
CA ALA A 211 17.17 -1.19 -18.28
C ALA A 211 15.97 -1.71 -17.47
N ASP A 212 16.24 -2.19 -16.25
CA ASP A 212 15.19 -2.64 -15.34
C ASP A 212 14.23 -1.49 -15.02
N PHE A 213 12.92 -1.74 -15.18
CA PHE A 213 11.89 -0.72 -14.99
C PHE A 213 11.87 -0.20 -13.56
N GLY A 214 12.01 -1.08 -12.57
CA GLY A 214 12.02 -0.72 -11.15
C GLY A 214 13.21 0.17 -10.81
N GLN A 215 14.39 -0.10 -11.40
CA GLN A 215 15.57 0.75 -11.25
C GLN A 215 15.35 2.14 -11.85
N VAL A 216 14.75 2.21 -13.06
CA VAL A 216 14.45 3.49 -13.69
C VAL A 216 13.38 4.24 -12.90
N ALA A 217 12.35 3.55 -12.40
CA ALA A 217 11.35 4.15 -11.52
C ALA A 217 11.98 4.75 -10.27
N ALA A 218 12.83 4.00 -9.57
CA ALA A 218 13.55 4.49 -8.40
C ALA A 218 14.51 5.67 -8.69
N SER A 219 14.95 5.82 -9.97
CA SER A 219 15.87 6.89 -10.38
C SER A 219 15.17 8.16 -10.86
N TYR A 220 14.00 8.03 -11.48
CA TYR A 220 13.35 9.13 -12.20
C TYR A 220 11.97 9.48 -11.65
N SER A 221 11.25 8.53 -11.07
CA SER A 221 9.87 8.74 -10.65
C SER A 221 9.76 9.51 -9.34
N GLU A 222 8.81 10.41 -9.29
CA GLU A 222 8.42 11.17 -8.10
C GLU A 222 7.13 10.64 -7.47
N ALA A 223 6.65 9.46 -7.93
CA ALA A 223 5.52 8.76 -7.35
C ALA A 223 5.84 8.22 -5.94
N ALA A 224 4.81 8.00 -5.16
CA ALA A 224 4.95 7.43 -3.82
C ALA A 224 5.57 6.02 -3.82
N ASP A 225 5.29 5.26 -4.84
CA ASP A 225 5.72 3.88 -5.07
C ASP A 225 7.04 3.76 -5.85
N ALA A 226 7.66 4.88 -6.25
CA ALA A 226 8.92 4.90 -7.01
C ALA A 226 10.01 4.02 -6.37
N MET A 227 10.18 4.13 -5.04
CA MET A 227 11.14 3.34 -4.27
C MET A 227 10.74 1.87 -4.09
N ALA A 228 9.49 1.53 -4.42
CA ALA A 228 9.02 0.16 -4.51
C ALA A 228 9.12 -0.40 -5.94
N GLY A 229 9.80 0.31 -6.84
CA GLY A 229 9.96 -0.05 -8.26
C GLY A 229 8.85 0.49 -9.14
N GLY A 230 8.02 1.42 -8.65
CA GLY A 230 6.93 2.02 -9.39
C GLY A 230 5.80 1.04 -9.74
N MET A 231 5.67 -0.04 -8.98
CA MET A 231 4.67 -1.08 -9.23
C MET A 231 3.35 -0.72 -8.58
N LEU A 232 2.30 -0.59 -9.39
CA LEU A 232 0.93 -0.44 -8.91
C LEU A 232 0.33 -1.81 -8.60
N GLU A 233 -0.54 -1.85 -7.59
CA GLU A 233 -1.30 -3.07 -7.30
C GLU A 233 -2.19 -3.45 -8.49
N PRO A 234 -2.27 -4.77 -8.82
CA PRO A 234 -3.14 -5.23 -9.89
C PRO A 234 -4.58 -4.81 -9.66
N ARG A 235 -5.18 -4.17 -10.66
CA ARG A 235 -6.58 -3.71 -10.60
C ARG A 235 -7.27 -3.85 -11.94
N PRO A 236 -8.61 -3.86 -11.98
CA PRO A 236 -9.38 -3.83 -13.22
C PRO A 236 -9.01 -2.63 -14.10
N LEU A 237 -8.93 -2.84 -15.41
CA LEU A 237 -8.53 -1.82 -16.39
C LEU A 237 -9.41 -0.56 -16.29
N ASP A 238 -10.70 -0.75 -16.04
CA ASP A 238 -11.69 0.33 -15.92
C ASP A 238 -11.54 1.18 -14.64
N ARG A 239 -10.75 0.73 -13.67
CA ARG A 239 -10.43 1.47 -12.44
C ARG A 239 -9.13 2.23 -12.48
N LEU A 240 -8.41 2.15 -13.61
CA LEU A 240 -7.21 2.94 -13.84
C LEU A 240 -7.58 4.40 -14.18
N PRO A 241 -6.70 5.38 -13.86
CA PRO A 241 -6.78 6.71 -14.47
C PRO A 241 -6.97 6.63 -15.97
N THR A 242 -7.83 7.48 -16.53
CA THR A 242 -8.18 7.44 -17.96
C THR A 242 -6.96 7.43 -18.85
N LEU A 243 -5.97 8.27 -18.53
CA LEU A 243 -4.70 8.38 -19.26
C LEU A 243 -3.93 7.04 -19.33
N TYR A 244 -3.98 6.25 -18.24
CA TYR A 244 -3.30 4.95 -18.20
C TYR A 244 -4.11 3.88 -18.90
N ALA A 245 -5.42 3.86 -18.69
CA ALA A 245 -6.32 2.91 -19.35
C ALA A 245 -6.21 2.98 -20.87
N GLU A 246 -6.23 4.19 -21.44
CA GLU A 246 -6.06 4.44 -22.87
C GLU A 246 -4.68 3.99 -23.38
N ALA A 247 -3.63 4.33 -22.63
CA ALA A 247 -2.26 3.96 -23.02
C ALA A 247 -2.04 2.43 -23.03
N VAL A 248 -2.53 1.72 -21.99
CA VAL A 248 -2.32 0.27 -21.88
C VAL A 248 -3.28 -0.57 -22.71
N ALA A 249 -4.37 0.01 -23.23
CA ALA A 249 -5.32 -0.71 -24.09
C ALA A 249 -4.62 -1.37 -25.29
N SER A 250 -3.64 -0.69 -25.88
CA SER A 250 -2.87 -1.15 -27.04
C SER A 250 -1.58 -1.91 -26.71
N LEU A 251 -1.17 -1.95 -25.41
CA LEU A 251 0.09 -2.57 -25.01
C LEU A 251 -0.07 -4.09 -24.77
N LYS A 252 0.98 -4.84 -25.07
CA LYS A 252 1.16 -6.24 -24.65
C LYS A 252 1.93 -6.29 -23.33
N PRO A 253 1.77 -7.37 -22.54
CA PRO A 253 2.60 -7.58 -21.36
C PRO A 253 4.09 -7.44 -21.68
N GLY A 254 4.78 -6.64 -20.88
CA GLY A 254 6.19 -6.27 -21.09
C GLY A 254 6.42 -4.98 -21.88
N GLU A 255 5.45 -4.48 -22.63
CA GLU A 255 5.58 -3.25 -23.40
C GLU A 255 5.41 -1.98 -22.54
N VAL A 256 6.03 -0.89 -23.00
CA VAL A 256 6.01 0.43 -22.36
C VAL A 256 5.34 1.46 -23.27
N SER A 257 4.57 2.36 -22.67
CA SER A 257 3.92 3.47 -23.38
C SER A 257 4.93 4.46 -23.96
N GLY A 258 4.45 5.39 -24.80
CA GLY A 258 5.13 6.67 -24.99
C GLY A 258 5.07 7.52 -23.71
N ILE A 259 5.59 8.76 -23.83
CA ILE A 259 5.42 9.76 -22.77
C ILE A 259 3.99 10.29 -22.84
N LEU A 260 3.27 10.14 -21.74
CA LEU A 260 1.92 10.65 -21.56
C LEU A 260 1.98 11.98 -20.80
N ARG A 261 1.00 12.84 -20.99
CA ARG A 261 0.94 14.16 -20.36
C ARG A 261 -0.36 14.34 -19.59
N SER A 262 -0.25 14.69 -18.30
CA SER A 262 -1.36 15.13 -17.46
C SER A 262 -1.07 16.52 -16.86
N PRO A 263 -2.02 17.16 -16.17
CA PRO A 263 -1.74 18.34 -15.35
C PRO A 263 -0.64 18.10 -14.32
N ALA A 264 -0.56 16.91 -13.71
CA ALA A 264 0.44 16.56 -12.69
C ALA A 264 1.87 16.41 -13.25
N GLY A 265 2.03 16.03 -14.53
CA GLY A 265 3.36 15.84 -15.10
C GLY A 265 3.42 14.97 -16.35
N PHE A 266 4.61 14.41 -16.59
CA PHE A 266 4.89 13.41 -17.61
C PHE A 266 4.84 12.03 -17.00
N HIS A 267 4.17 11.10 -17.67
CA HIS A 267 4.00 9.73 -17.21
C HIS A 267 4.54 8.73 -18.22
N ILE A 268 5.08 7.63 -17.72
CA ILE A 268 5.47 6.45 -18.49
C ILE A 268 4.84 5.25 -17.80
N VAL A 269 4.11 4.43 -18.53
CA VAL A 269 3.42 3.26 -18.01
C VAL A 269 3.93 2.01 -18.72
N LYS A 270 4.21 0.97 -17.98
CA LYS A 270 4.56 -0.36 -18.50
C LYS A 270 3.50 -1.36 -18.11
N LEU A 271 2.96 -2.10 -19.08
CA LEU A 271 2.08 -3.21 -18.79
C LEU A 271 2.93 -4.41 -18.34
N MET A 272 2.83 -4.79 -17.07
CA MET A 272 3.60 -5.90 -16.50
C MET A 272 2.88 -7.23 -16.72
N ASP A 273 1.57 -7.25 -16.50
CA ASP A 273 0.73 -8.46 -16.65
C ASP A 273 -0.71 -8.05 -16.98
N ARG A 274 -1.40 -8.93 -17.71
CA ARG A 274 -2.83 -8.81 -18.00
C ARG A 274 -3.48 -10.16 -17.86
N ARG A 275 -4.46 -10.27 -16.97
CA ARG A 275 -5.21 -11.51 -16.69
C ARG A 275 -6.68 -11.28 -16.94
N GLY A 276 -7.34 -12.24 -17.58
CA GLY A 276 -8.75 -12.12 -17.94
C GLY A 276 -8.95 -11.13 -19.08
N GLY A 277 -10.18 -10.73 -19.34
CA GLY A 277 -10.55 -9.87 -20.47
C GLY A 277 -11.34 -10.58 -21.55
N ASP A 278 -11.41 -11.91 -21.50
CA ASP A 278 -12.19 -12.73 -22.45
C ASP A 278 -13.68 -12.88 -22.04
N ALA A 279 -14.14 -12.10 -21.07
CA ALA A 279 -15.56 -12.09 -20.71
C ALA A 279 -16.37 -11.46 -21.85
N VAL A 280 -16.76 -12.27 -22.79
CA VAL A 280 -17.69 -11.94 -23.83
C VAL A 280 -19.00 -11.47 -23.18
N GLY A 281 -19.33 -10.17 -23.35
CA GLY A 281 -20.71 -9.72 -23.20
C GLY A 281 -21.18 -9.35 -21.80
N GLY A 282 -20.35 -8.73 -20.92
CA GLY A 282 -20.91 -8.08 -19.70
C GLY A 282 -21.56 -9.05 -18.69
N LEU A 283 -21.38 -10.35 -18.84
CA LEU A 283 -21.90 -11.35 -17.92
C LEU A 283 -21.01 -11.39 -16.66
N ILE A 284 -21.64 -11.14 -15.52
CA ILE A 284 -20.99 -11.20 -14.22
C ILE A 284 -21.29 -12.56 -13.59
N ARG A 285 -20.25 -13.21 -13.09
CA ARG A 285 -20.41 -14.44 -12.32
C ARG A 285 -21.14 -14.11 -11.01
N GLN A 286 -22.24 -14.79 -10.79
CA GLN A 286 -23.00 -14.76 -9.55
C GLN A 286 -22.90 -16.11 -8.88
N THR A 287 -22.69 -16.11 -7.57
CA THR A 287 -22.67 -17.30 -6.74
C THR A 287 -23.77 -17.19 -5.69
N ARG A 288 -24.69 -18.14 -5.67
CA ARG A 288 -25.64 -18.28 -4.58
C ARG A 288 -25.02 -19.10 -3.48
N ALA A 289 -24.88 -18.50 -2.31
CA ALA A 289 -24.25 -19.12 -1.18
C ALA A 289 -25.09 -19.00 0.10
N ARG A 290 -24.85 -19.91 1.03
CA ARG A 290 -25.34 -19.81 2.41
C ARG A 290 -24.23 -20.06 3.39
N HIS A 291 -24.36 -19.51 4.61
CA HIS A 291 -23.32 -19.65 5.62
C HIS A 291 -23.86 -19.83 7.04
N ILE A 292 -23.01 -20.33 7.92
CA ILE A 292 -23.18 -20.32 9.36
C ILE A 292 -22.04 -19.49 9.93
N LEU A 293 -22.36 -18.41 10.66
CA LEU A 293 -21.39 -17.55 11.31
C LEU A 293 -21.39 -17.80 12.83
N ILE A 294 -20.22 -18.03 13.39
CA ILE A 294 -20.00 -17.99 14.85
C ILE A 294 -19.11 -16.79 15.16
N LYS A 295 -19.68 -15.80 15.85
CA LYS A 295 -18.96 -14.60 16.27
C LYS A 295 -18.04 -14.91 17.44
N VAL A 296 -16.82 -14.38 17.38
CA VAL A 296 -15.87 -14.40 18.50
C VAL A 296 -16.16 -13.23 19.42
N ASN A 297 -16.27 -13.48 20.72
CA ASN A 297 -16.50 -12.49 21.76
C ASN A 297 -15.87 -12.94 23.08
N GLU A 298 -16.14 -12.23 24.19
CA GLU A 298 -15.62 -12.57 25.53
C GLU A 298 -16.04 -13.97 26.02
N LEU A 299 -17.16 -14.51 25.52
CA LEU A 299 -17.73 -15.81 25.93
C LEU A 299 -17.36 -16.94 24.98
N VAL A 300 -17.00 -16.62 23.73
CA VAL A 300 -16.68 -17.61 22.69
C VAL A 300 -15.32 -17.25 22.10
N SER A 301 -14.32 -18.04 22.44
CA SER A 301 -12.97 -17.89 21.90
C SER A 301 -12.90 -18.27 20.41
N SER A 302 -11.85 -17.81 19.73
CA SER A 302 -11.63 -18.16 18.31
C SER A 302 -11.49 -19.67 18.10
N GLU A 303 -10.84 -20.36 19.02
CA GLU A 303 -10.66 -21.82 18.98
C GLU A 303 -12.01 -22.56 19.15
N GLU A 304 -12.84 -22.13 20.10
CA GLU A 304 -14.17 -22.70 20.31
C GLU A 304 -15.10 -22.47 19.12
N ALA A 305 -15.07 -21.29 18.51
CA ALA A 305 -15.85 -20.99 17.31
C ALA A 305 -15.45 -21.91 16.15
N ARG A 306 -14.14 -22.07 15.92
CA ARG A 306 -13.60 -22.99 14.93
C ARG A 306 -14.01 -24.44 15.16
N HIS A 307 -13.85 -24.94 16.40
CA HIS A 307 -14.24 -26.30 16.78
C HIS A 307 -15.72 -26.55 16.61
N LYS A 308 -16.57 -25.59 17.01
CA LYS A 308 -18.00 -25.67 16.85
C LYS A 308 -18.41 -25.82 15.38
N LEU A 309 -17.81 -25.01 14.49
CA LEU A 309 -18.07 -25.13 13.04
C LEU A 309 -17.53 -26.43 12.45
N ALA A 310 -16.39 -26.93 12.91
CA ALA A 310 -15.87 -28.22 12.47
C ALA A 310 -16.85 -29.36 12.83
N GLY A 311 -17.41 -29.35 14.03
CA GLY A 311 -18.46 -30.31 14.44
C GLY A 311 -19.77 -30.15 13.64
N LEU A 312 -20.15 -28.93 13.27
CA LEU A 312 -21.30 -28.69 12.39
C LEU A 312 -21.03 -29.21 10.98
N LYS A 313 -19.82 -29.04 10.45
CA LYS A 313 -19.40 -29.57 9.16
C LYS A 313 -19.51 -31.11 9.15
N GLU A 314 -19.01 -31.77 10.18
CA GLU A 314 -19.12 -33.24 10.31
C GLU A 314 -20.60 -33.72 10.30
N ARG A 315 -21.50 -32.98 10.96
CA ARG A 315 -22.93 -33.26 10.91
C ARG A 315 -23.51 -33.10 9.51
N LEU A 316 -23.08 -32.06 8.77
CA LEU A 316 -23.49 -31.83 7.38
C LEU A 316 -22.97 -32.95 6.45
N ASP A 317 -21.71 -33.34 6.61
CA ASP A 317 -21.09 -34.43 5.84
C ASP A 317 -21.83 -35.79 6.08
N ASN A 318 -22.47 -35.92 7.26
CA ASN A 318 -23.33 -37.08 7.61
C ASN A 318 -24.81 -36.86 7.27
N GLY A 319 -25.14 -35.87 6.42
CA GLY A 319 -26.49 -35.66 5.91
C GLY A 319 -27.39 -34.74 6.73
N GLY A 320 -26.83 -33.99 7.66
CA GLY A 320 -27.56 -32.96 8.44
C GLY A 320 -28.10 -31.84 7.54
N ASP A 321 -29.22 -31.22 7.96
CA ASP A 321 -29.81 -30.09 7.24
C ASP A 321 -29.07 -28.77 7.57
N PHE A 322 -28.53 -28.15 6.54
CA PHE A 322 -27.78 -26.90 6.69
C PHE A 322 -28.65 -25.75 7.22
N ALA A 323 -29.88 -25.66 6.73
CA ALA A 323 -30.78 -24.57 7.11
C ALA A 323 -31.20 -24.67 8.58
N GLU A 324 -31.42 -25.90 9.08
CA GLU A 324 -31.70 -26.14 10.49
C GLU A 324 -30.49 -25.76 11.37
N LEU A 325 -29.30 -26.20 10.97
CA LEU A 325 -28.06 -25.88 11.69
C LEU A 325 -27.79 -24.38 11.68
N ALA A 326 -28.03 -23.69 10.56
CA ALA A 326 -27.90 -22.25 10.49
C ALA A 326 -28.87 -21.53 11.45
N ARG A 327 -30.16 -21.94 11.48
CA ARG A 327 -31.14 -21.37 12.41
C ARG A 327 -30.75 -21.55 13.87
N LEU A 328 -30.17 -22.69 14.21
CA LEU A 328 -29.84 -23.03 15.60
C LEU A 328 -28.51 -22.42 16.08
N TYR A 329 -27.54 -22.26 15.19
CA TYR A 329 -26.17 -21.96 15.61
C TYR A 329 -25.58 -20.69 15.00
N SER A 330 -26.13 -20.15 13.91
CA SER A 330 -25.57 -18.96 13.27
C SER A 330 -25.89 -17.67 14.05
N ASN A 331 -24.91 -16.83 14.20
CA ASN A 331 -25.04 -15.48 14.76
C ASN A 331 -25.29 -14.40 13.69
N ASP A 332 -25.50 -14.82 12.43
CA ASP A 332 -25.79 -13.91 11.34
C ASP A 332 -27.30 -13.65 11.17
N LEU A 333 -27.66 -12.51 10.60
CA LEU A 333 -29.05 -12.17 10.32
C LEU A 333 -29.73 -13.14 9.32
N SER A 334 -28.95 -13.77 8.44
CA SER A 334 -29.42 -14.79 7.52
C SER A 334 -29.83 -16.10 8.18
N ALA A 335 -29.50 -16.31 9.47
CA ALA A 335 -29.86 -17.52 10.23
C ALA A 335 -31.34 -17.86 10.12
N ALA A 336 -32.23 -16.89 10.24
CA ALA A 336 -33.68 -17.06 10.10
C ALA A 336 -34.10 -17.62 8.72
N LYS A 337 -33.30 -17.34 7.69
CA LYS A 337 -33.48 -17.85 6.31
C LYS A 337 -32.65 -19.09 6.03
N GLY A 338 -32.18 -19.80 7.07
CA GLY A 338 -31.32 -20.99 6.92
C GLY A 338 -29.92 -20.66 6.42
N GLY A 339 -29.43 -19.44 6.71
CA GLY A 339 -28.11 -18.96 6.30
C GLY A 339 -28.02 -18.44 4.86
N ASP A 340 -29.13 -18.41 4.10
CA ASP A 340 -29.14 -17.98 2.70
C ASP A 340 -28.76 -16.50 2.55
N LEU A 341 -27.68 -16.24 1.80
CA LEU A 341 -27.17 -14.90 1.48
C LEU A 341 -27.71 -14.39 0.12
N GLY A 342 -28.46 -15.24 -0.60
CA GLY A 342 -28.89 -14.94 -1.96
C GLY A 342 -27.78 -15.00 -2.98
N TRP A 343 -27.93 -14.25 -4.08
CA TRP A 343 -26.95 -14.14 -5.14
C TRP A 343 -25.90 -13.10 -4.78
N LEU A 344 -24.65 -13.53 -4.69
CA LEU A 344 -23.48 -12.73 -4.39
C LEU A 344 -22.68 -12.50 -5.66
N TYR A 345 -22.16 -11.30 -5.78
CA TYR A 345 -21.22 -10.90 -6.83
C TYR A 345 -19.81 -10.86 -6.26
N GLN A 346 -18.84 -10.82 -7.15
CA GLN A 346 -17.46 -10.60 -6.76
C GLN A 346 -17.33 -9.24 -6.04
N GLY A 347 -16.70 -9.24 -4.88
CA GLY A 347 -16.53 -8.07 -4.03
C GLY A 347 -17.69 -7.79 -3.05
N ASP A 348 -18.76 -8.57 -3.04
CA ASP A 348 -19.86 -8.40 -2.07
C ASP A 348 -19.51 -8.94 -0.67
N THR A 349 -18.45 -9.75 -0.58
CA THR A 349 -18.01 -10.36 0.68
C THR A 349 -16.56 -10.01 1.01
N VAL A 350 -16.17 -10.22 2.26
CA VAL A 350 -14.76 -10.01 2.66
C VAL A 350 -13.83 -11.00 1.95
N PRO A 351 -12.56 -10.62 1.68
CA PRO A 351 -11.66 -11.41 0.83
C PRO A 351 -11.46 -12.88 1.28
N GLU A 352 -11.47 -13.12 2.59
CA GLU A 352 -11.31 -14.48 3.14
C GLU A 352 -12.51 -15.35 2.81
N PHE A 353 -13.72 -14.80 2.95
CA PHE A 353 -14.96 -15.47 2.61
C PHE A 353 -15.04 -15.72 1.10
N GLU A 354 -14.75 -14.71 0.29
CA GLU A 354 -14.81 -14.78 -1.17
C GLU A 354 -13.85 -15.83 -1.72
N ARG A 355 -12.59 -15.85 -1.27
CA ARG A 355 -11.60 -16.86 -1.67
C ARG A 355 -12.06 -18.28 -1.35
N ALA A 356 -12.62 -18.48 -0.15
CA ALA A 356 -13.12 -19.79 0.24
C ALA A 356 -14.35 -20.20 -0.59
N MET A 357 -15.30 -19.29 -0.80
CA MET A 357 -16.47 -19.50 -1.64
C MET A 357 -16.10 -19.85 -3.08
N ASP A 358 -15.13 -19.14 -3.66
CA ASP A 358 -14.68 -19.35 -5.04
C ASP A 358 -14.01 -20.71 -5.26
N ALA A 359 -13.30 -21.22 -4.25
CA ALA A 359 -12.64 -22.52 -4.29
C ALA A 359 -13.59 -23.72 -4.20
N LEU A 360 -14.83 -23.54 -3.71
CA LEU A 360 -15.80 -24.63 -3.53
C LEU A 360 -16.45 -25.04 -4.85
N ALA A 361 -16.76 -26.31 -5.01
CA ALA A 361 -17.70 -26.80 -6.01
C ALA A 361 -19.16 -26.50 -5.60
N ILE A 362 -20.10 -26.58 -6.56
CA ILE A 362 -21.54 -26.44 -6.25
C ILE A 362 -21.96 -27.60 -5.35
N GLY A 363 -22.63 -27.28 -4.24
CA GLY A 363 -23.06 -28.24 -3.20
C GLY A 363 -22.04 -28.49 -2.10
N GLU A 364 -20.77 -28.09 -2.28
CA GLU A 364 -19.68 -28.33 -1.34
C GLU A 364 -19.72 -27.41 -0.13
N TYR A 365 -19.21 -27.89 1.01
CA TYR A 365 -19.03 -27.13 2.24
C TYR A 365 -17.55 -26.73 2.45
N SER A 366 -17.29 -25.50 2.86
CA SER A 366 -15.93 -25.07 3.22
C SER A 366 -15.41 -25.78 4.47
N GLN A 367 -14.12 -25.71 4.71
CA GLN A 367 -13.60 -25.77 6.08
C GLN A 367 -14.02 -24.51 6.84
N PRO A 368 -13.95 -24.50 8.19
CA PRO A 368 -14.14 -23.26 8.94
C PRO A 368 -13.20 -22.15 8.46
N VAL A 369 -13.76 -21.01 8.03
CA VAL A 369 -13.06 -19.86 7.45
C VAL A 369 -13.11 -18.70 8.43
N GLN A 370 -11.95 -18.15 8.78
CA GLN A 370 -11.88 -16.98 9.65
C GLN A 370 -12.04 -15.70 8.84
N SER A 371 -12.78 -14.74 9.39
CA SER A 371 -12.94 -13.38 8.89
C SER A 371 -12.92 -12.36 10.03
N PRO A 372 -12.92 -11.04 9.76
CA PRO A 372 -13.09 -10.01 10.78
C PRO A 372 -14.41 -10.10 11.57
N PHE A 373 -15.42 -10.79 11.04
CA PHE A 373 -16.73 -10.96 11.68
C PHE A 373 -16.84 -12.21 12.58
N GLY A 374 -15.86 -13.11 12.50
CA GLY A 374 -15.84 -14.39 13.20
C GLY A 374 -15.48 -15.55 12.27
N TRP A 375 -15.98 -16.74 12.58
CA TRP A 375 -15.74 -17.95 11.81
C TRP A 375 -16.98 -18.33 11.00
N HIS A 376 -16.77 -18.73 9.77
CA HIS A 376 -17.80 -19.09 8.79
C HIS A 376 -17.68 -20.54 8.34
N LEU A 377 -18.81 -21.19 8.15
CA LEU A 377 -18.95 -22.40 7.34
C LEU A 377 -19.81 -22.04 6.14
N ILE A 378 -19.29 -22.23 4.94
CA ILE A 378 -19.86 -21.71 3.69
C ILE A 378 -20.30 -22.89 2.83
N GLN A 379 -21.44 -22.76 2.15
CA GLN A 379 -21.85 -23.66 1.08
C GLN A 379 -22.21 -22.89 -0.16
N VAL A 380 -21.71 -23.33 -1.31
CA VAL A 380 -22.14 -22.84 -2.62
C VAL A 380 -23.34 -23.67 -3.09
N GLN A 381 -24.45 -23.00 -3.37
CA GLN A 381 -25.66 -23.63 -3.85
C GLN A 381 -25.75 -23.68 -5.37
N GLU A 382 -25.47 -22.53 -6.00
CA GLU A 382 -25.58 -22.34 -7.44
C GLU A 382 -24.53 -21.36 -7.94
N ARG A 383 -24.19 -21.46 -9.23
CA ARG A 383 -23.40 -20.48 -9.95
C ARG A 383 -24.02 -20.19 -11.30
N LYS A 384 -24.07 -18.94 -11.67
CA LYS A 384 -24.50 -18.54 -13.01
C LYS A 384 -23.73 -17.33 -13.50
N ASN A 385 -23.66 -17.17 -14.80
CA ASN A 385 -23.25 -15.92 -15.43
C ASN A 385 -24.53 -15.22 -15.89
N ALA A 386 -24.75 -14.03 -15.39
CA ALA A 386 -25.92 -13.23 -15.75
C ALA A 386 -25.52 -11.78 -15.94
N GLU A 387 -26.26 -11.05 -16.73
CA GLU A 387 -26.10 -9.60 -16.79
C GLU A 387 -26.37 -8.99 -15.41
N ALA A 388 -25.54 -8.03 -15.02
CA ALA A 388 -25.83 -7.23 -13.84
C ALA A 388 -27.10 -6.43 -14.07
N GLY A 389 -27.97 -6.37 -13.06
CA GLY A 389 -29.09 -5.42 -13.09
C GLY A 389 -28.57 -3.98 -13.17
N ASP A 390 -29.39 -3.08 -13.69
CA ASP A 390 -29.01 -1.67 -13.94
C ASP A 390 -28.48 -0.96 -12.68
N GLU A 391 -29.09 -1.20 -11.53
CA GLU A 391 -28.64 -0.63 -10.26
C GLU A 391 -27.21 -1.11 -9.91
N ARG A 392 -26.91 -2.39 -10.12
CA ARG A 392 -25.57 -2.94 -9.89
C ARG A 392 -24.55 -2.37 -10.89
N LYS A 393 -24.92 -2.26 -12.17
CA LYS A 393 -24.09 -1.62 -13.20
C LYS A 393 -23.73 -0.19 -12.79
N ARG A 394 -24.73 0.59 -12.32
CA ARG A 394 -24.52 1.96 -11.84
C ARG A 394 -23.61 2.02 -10.60
N LEU A 395 -23.77 1.09 -9.66
CA LEU A 395 -22.91 1.02 -8.47
C LEU A 395 -21.46 0.73 -8.85
N MET A 396 -21.22 -0.24 -9.72
CA MET A 396 -19.88 -0.59 -10.22
C MET A 396 -19.26 0.57 -11.01
N ALA A 397 -20.03 1.21 -11.87
CA ALA A 397 -19.59 2.40 -12.61
C ALA A 397 -19.19 3.54 -11.67
N ARG A 398 -19.99 3.79 -10.63
CA ARG A 398 -19.68 4.81 -9.61
C ARG A 398 -18.39 4.49 -8.86
N GLN A 399 -18.16 3.23 -8.51
CA GLN A 399 -16.94 2.81 -7.85
C GLN A 399 -15.72 2.96 -8.77
N ALA A 400 -15.81 2.51 -10.01
CA ALA A 400 -14.74 2.63 -10.99
C ALA A 400 -14.36 4.10 -11.25
N LEU A 401 -15.36 4.95 -11.46
CA LEU A 401 -15.17 6.40 -11.64
C LEU A 401 -14.54 7.05 -10.40
N ARG A 402 -14.94 6.64 -9.20
CA ARG A 402 -14.37 7.16 -7.95
C ARG A 402 -12.89 6.80 -7.84
N GLU A 403 -12.50 5.55 -8.10
CA GLU A 403 -11.11 5.11 -8.05
C GLU A 403 -10.24 5.84 -9.07
N ARG A 404 -10.73 6.01 -10.32
CA ARG A 404 -10.05 6.82 -11.34
C ARG A 404 -9.78 8.24 -10.89
N LYS A 405 -10.82 8.93 -10.41
CA LYS A 405 -10.73 10.32 -9.95
C LYS A 405 -9.85 10.45 -8.71
N SER A 406 -9.83 9.44 -7.82
CA SER A 406 -9.03 9.48 -6.60
C SER A 406 -7.55 9.57 -6.90
N ASP A 407 -7.03 8.74 -7.80
CA ASP A 407 -5.62 8.75 -8.15
C ASP A 407 -5.21 10.07 -8.84
N GLU A 408 -6.04 10.55 -9.79
CA GLU A 408 -5.79 11.82 -10.49
C GLU A 408 -5.82 13.01 -9.51
N ALA A 409 -6.83 13.07 -8.65
CA ALA A 409 -6.99 14.14 -7.67
C ALA A 409 -5.88 14.13 -6.62
N TYR A 410 -5.39 12.93 -6.23
CA TYR A 410 -4.30 12.82 -5.26
C TYR A 410 -2.96 13.34 -5.82
N GLU A 411 -2.63 12.99 -7.06
CA GLU A 411 -1.41 13.51 -7.71
C GLU A 411 -1.46 15.03 -7.90
N ASP A 412 -2.61 15.58 -8.27
CA ASP A 412 -2.81 17.03 -8.37
C ASP A 412 -2.72 17.71 -7.00
N TRP A 413 -3.29 17.13 -5.98
CA TRP A 413 -3.24 17.65 -4.62
C TRP A 413 -1.81 17.64 -4.08
N LEU A 414 -1.05 16.55 -4.27
CA LEU A 414 0.37 16.48 -3.87
C LEU A 414 1.20 17.55 -4.56
N ARG A 415 0.98 17.76 -5.86
CA ARG A 415 1.65 18.82 -6.62
C ARG A 415 1.36 20.19 -6.02
N GLN A 416 0.08 20.52 -5.78
CA GLN A 416 -0.32 21.80 -5.18
C GLN A 416 0.29 22.00 -3.79
N MET A 417 0.30 20.98 -2.96
CA MET A 417 0.91 21.02 -1.63
C MET A 417 2.42 21.28 -1.73
N ARG A 418 3.12 20.61 -2.64
CA ARG A 418 4.56 20.80 -2.86
C ARG A 418 4.88 22.19 -3.41
N ASP A 419 4.07 22.72 -4.33
CA ASP A 419 4.27 24.03 -4.97
C ASP A 419 4.04 25.20 -4.00
N ARG A 420 3.19 25.04 -2.98
CA ARG A 420 2.94 26.05 -1.94
C ARG A 420 3.97 26.05 -0.83
N ALA A 421 4.69 24.95 -0.64
CA ALA A 421 5.65 24.83 0.44
C ALA A 421 6.95 25.59 0.11
N TYR A 422 7.46 26.34 1.09
CA TYR A 422 8.81 26.90 1.01
C TYR A 422 9.81 25.75 1.23
N VAL A 423 10.75 25.58 0.29
CA VAL A 423 11.80 24.58 0.39
C VAL A 423 13.15 25.20 0.06
N GLU A 424 14.07 25.14 1.02
CA GLU A 424 15.46 25.56 0.88
C GLU A 424 16.38 24.32 0.92
N TYR A 425 17.09 24.04 -0.17
CA TYR A 425 18.09 22.98 -0.22
C TYR A 425 19.44 23.48 0.31
N ARG A 426 20.07 22.71 1.19
CA ARG A 426 21.38 22.96 1.79
C ARG A 426 22.37 21.83 1.46
N LEU A 427 22.13 21.12 0.37
CA LEU A 427 23.12 20.19 -0.19
C LEU A 427 24.26 21.04 -0.78
N GLU A 428 25.49 20.82 -0.33
CA GLU A 428 26.65 21.39 -1.05
C GLU A 428 26.74 20.68 -2.41
N GLU A 429 26.89 21.47 -3.48
CA GLU A 429 27.36 20.96 -4.76
C GLU A 429 28.76 20.34 -4.53
N ARG A 430 28.84 19.02 -4.74
CA ARG A 430 30.11 18.28 -4.73
C ARG A 430 30.79 18.38 -6.06
#